data_80c21b8a8ef1771c9bd846ee70e5f69b
#
_entry.id   80c21b8a8ef1771c9bd846ee70e5f69b
#
_cell.length_a   1.000
_cell.length_b   1.000
_cell.length_c   1.000
_cell.angle_alpha   90.00
_cell.angle_beta   90.00
_cell.angle_gamma   90.00
#
_symmetry.space_group_name_H-M   'P 1'
#
loop_
_entity.id
_entity.type
_entity.pdbx_description
1 polymer ?
#
loop_
_entity_poly.entity_id
_entity_poly.type
_entity_poly.pdbx_seq_one_letter_code
_entity_poly.pdbx_strand_id
1 'polypeptide(L)'
;VGKCMAQYLEPYCDEIVYDNLGSVFGVKKSKKENAKRVLVITHMDESGLMITKINDNGSAEFIEIGKINKQYLPGSRLRVKTKTGEVNAFVVGTEKMVIDFGTYSKEETLALGVFVGDSAVVDGAFVKVQKQCISKALESRVGCLMAVELLEAVKDKEFDFDLYVGACVMEEVGQRGATTATGLVKPDLGVVLGCKKAKT
;
A
#
# COMPACT_ATOMS: atom_id res chain seq x y z
N VAL A 1 -2.24 2.64 -6.51
CA VAL A 1 -1.80 1.23 -6.44
C VAL A 1 -2.96 0.30 -6.84
N GLY A 2 -4.17 0.44 -6.26
CA GLY A 2 -5.29 -0.47 -6.55
C GLY A 2 -5.66 -0.58 -8.02
N LYS A 3 -5.77 0.53 -8.75
CA LYS A 3 -6.00 0.50 -10.21
C LYS A 3 -4.90 -0.23 -10.97
N CYS A 4 -3.65 -0.02 -10.59
CA CYS A 4 -2.51 -0.70 -11.19
C CYS A 4 -2.57 -2.21 -10.88
N MET A 5 -2.88 -2.59 -9.64
CA MET A 5 -3.03 -3.99 -9.25
C MET A 5 -4.14 -4.69 -10.06
N ALA A 6 -5.30 -4.04 -10.24
CA ALA A 6 -6.37 -4.56 -11.07
C ALA A 6 -5.92 -4.83 -12.52
N GLN A 7 -5.20 -3.87 -13.13
CA GLN A 7 -4.68 -4.01 -14.50
C GLN A 7 -3.72 -5.20 -14.66
N TYR A 8 -2.94 -5.52 -13.63
CA TYR A 8 -2.04 -6.68 -13.65
C TYR A 8 -2.76 -8.01 -13.42
N LEU A 9 -3.86 -8.02 -12.66
CA LEU A 9 -4.62 -9.24 -12.37
C LEU A 9 -5.59 -9.60 -13.52
N GLU A 10 -6.19 -8.58 -14.16
CA GLU A 10 -7.26 -8.73 -15.15
C GLU A 10 -6.96 -9.73 -16.28
N PRO A 11 -5.73 -9.80 -16.86
CA PRO A 11 -5.44 -10.76 -17.94
C PRO A 11 -5.46 -12.24 -17.53
N TYR A 12 -5.48 -12.54 -16.23
CA TYR A 12 -5.28 -13.87 -15.68
C TYR A 12 -6.46 -14.40 -14.87
N CYS A 13 -7.59 -13.68 -14.84
CA CYS A 13 -8.76 -14.03 -14.04
C CYS A 13 -10.06 -13.86 -14.82
N ASP A 14 -11.14 -14.39 -14.30
CA ASP A 14 -12.46 -14.32 -14.94
C ASP A 14 -13.17 -13.00 -14.62
N GLU A 15 -12.91 -12.43 -13.44
CA GLU A 15 -13.47 -11.14 -13.01
C GLU A 15 -12.54 -10.42 -12.00
N ILE A 16 -12.70 -9.12 -11.90
CA ILE A 16 -12.08 -8.30 -10.85
C ILE A 16 -13.16 -7.85 -9.86
N VAL A 17 -12.93 -8.09 -8.57
CA VAL A 17 -13.83 -7.66 -7.49
C VAL A 17 -13.11 -6.71 -6.53
N TYR A 18 -13.88 -5.80 -5.95
CA TYR A 18 -13.40 -4.81 -4.97
C TYR A 18 -14.20 -4.93 -3.68
N ASP A 19 -13.53 -4.75 -2.55
CA ASP A 19 -14.26 -4.50 -1.30
C ASP A 19 -14.59 -3.00 -1.14
N ASN A 20 -15.36 -2.69 -0.09
CA ASN A 20 -15.78 -1.30 0.17
C ASN A 20 -14.65 -0.38 0.64
N LEU A 21 -13.47 -0.90 0.98
CA LEU A 21 -12.30 -0.11 1.36
C LEU A 21 -11.34 0.13 0.20
N GLY A 22 -11.49 -0.61 -0.91
CA GLY A 22 -10.64 -0.50 -2.10
C GLY A 22 -9.58 -1.59 -2.22
N SER A 23 -9.68 -2.68 -1.47
CA SER A 23 -8.93 -3.91 -1.74
C SER A 23 -9.40 -4.49 -3.08
N VAL A 24 -8.52 -5.15 -3.82
CA VAL A 24 -8.79 -5.66 -5.17
C VAL A 24 -8.36 -7.11 -5.31
N PHE A 25 -9.20 -7.91 -5.97
CA PHE A 25 -8.98 -9.34 -6.17
C PHE A 25 -9.34 -9.73 -7.59
N GLY A 26 -8.46 -10.52 -8.22
CA GLY A 26 -8.79 -11.33 -9.39
C GLY A 26 -9.42 -12.65 -8.95
N VAL A 27 -10.45 -13.07 -9.63
CA VAL A 27 -11.21 -14.28 -9.29
C VAL A 27 -11.16 -15.27 -10.43
N LYS A 28 -10.82 -16.52 -10.13
CA LYS A 28 -11.03 -17.67 -11.00
C LYS A 28 -12.19 -18.50 -10.45
N LYS A 29 -13.25 -18.59 -11.24
CA LYS A 29 -14.46 -19.31 -10.85
C LYS A 29 -14.33 -20.80 -11.11
N SER A 30 -14.82 -21.60 -10.18
CA SER A 30 -15.07 -23.01 -10.40
C SER A 30 -16.31 -23.24 -11.27
N LYS A 31 -16.30 -24.31 -12.04
CA LYS A 31 -17.52 -24.82 -12.72
C LYS A 31 -18.45 -25.61 -11.78
N LYS A 32 -17.97 -25.89 -10.57
CA LYS A 32 -18.71 -26.65 -9.56
C LYS A 32 -19.72 -25.77 -8.83
N GLU A 33 -20.95 -26.23 -8.74
CA GLU A 33 -21.96 -25.57 -7.90
C GLU A 33 -21.56 -25.61 -6.43
N ASN A 34 -21.78 -24.49 -5.71
CA ASN A 34 -21.43 -24.36 -4.31
C ASN A 34 -19.95 -24.66 -4.00
N ALA A 35 -19.05 -24.26 -4.92
CA ALA A 35 -17.63 -24.44 -4.76
C ALA A 35 -17.12 -23.77 -3.48
N LYS A 36 -16.16 -24.39 -2.82
CA LYS A 36 -15.41 -23.77 -1.72
C LYS A 36 -14.66 -22.54 -2.24
N ARG A 37 -14.32 -21.64 -1.34
CA ARG A 37 -13.63 -20.39 -1.65
C ARG A 37 -12.25 -20.38 -1.00
N VAL A 38 -11.25 -20.16 -1.82
CA VAL A 38 -9.86 -19.96 -1.38
C VAL A 38 -9.50 -18.50 -1.58
N LEU A 39 -9.04 -17.84 -0.53
CA LEU A 39 -8.63 -16.45 -0.57
C LEU A 39 -7.12 -16.34 -0.34
N VAL A 40 -6.40 -15.82 -1.31
CA VAL A 40 -4.96 -15.52 -1.23
C VAL A 40 -4.78 -14.02 -1.21
N ILE A 41 -4.28 -13.48 -0.11
CA ILE A 41 -4.15 -12.04 0.09
C ILE A 41 -2.72 -11.60 0.39
N THR A 42 -2.41 -10.39 -0.01
CA THR A 42 -1.30 -9.58 0.46
C THR A 42 -1.82 -8.19 0.83
N HIS A 43 -0.96 -7.24 1.18
CA HIS A 43 -1.35 -5.84 1.28
C HIS A 43 -0.61 -4.97 0.25
N MET A 44 -1.21 -3.84 -0.11
CA MET A 44 -0.66 -2.91 -1.10
C MET A 44 -0.45 -1.49 -0.58
N ASP A 45 -0.76 -1.23 0.68
CA ASP A 45 -0.38 0.00 1.36
C ASP A 45 1.06 -0.06 1.85
N GLU A 46 1.57 1.05 2.30
CA GLU A 46 2.92 1.21 2.84
C GLU A 46 2.88 2.15 4.03
N SER A 47 3.84 2.00 4.94
CA SER A 47 4.02 2.94 6.06
C SER A 47 4.25 4.35 5.56
N GLY A 48 3.74 5.32 6.27
CA GLY A 48 3.82 6.74 5.89
C GLY A 48 3.61 7.68 7.06
N LEU A 49 3.36 8.93 6.72
CA LEU A 49 3.08 10.00 7.67
C LEU A 49 1.72 10.61 7.32
N MET A 50 1.02 11.14 8.31
CA MET A 50 -0.19 11.93 8.11
C MET A 50 -0.02 13.30 8.76
N ILE A 51 -0.30 14.36 8.02
CA ILE A 51 -0.22 15.74 8.49
C ILE A 51 -1.32 15.98 9.51
N THR A 52 -0.94 16.44 10.69
CA THR A 52 -1.87 16.73 11.79
C THR A 52 -2.06 18.23 12.07
N LYS A 53 -1.07 19.05 11.68
CA LYS A 53 -1.12 20.50 11.85
C LYS A 53 -0.16 21.17 10.87
N ILE A 54 -0.54 22.34 10.35
CA ILE A 54 0.34 23.25 9.61
C ILE A 54 0.67 24.41 10.54
N ASN A 55 1.95 24.63 10.78
CA ASN A 55 2.47 25.68 11.65
C ASN A 55 2.52 27.03 10.91
N ASP A 56 2.57 28.14 11.67
CA ASP A 56 2.59 29.50 11.11
C ASP A 56 3.84 29.76 10.23
N ASN A 57 4.93 29.06 10.48
CA ASN A 57 6.17 29.12 9.68
C ASN A 57 6.15 28.23 8.43
N GLY A 58 5.01 27.64 8.07
CA GLY A 58 4.85 26.80 6.88
C GLY A 58 5.20 25.34 7.07
N SER A 59 5.89 24.93 8.13
CA SER A 59 6.15 23.52 8.41
C SER A 59 4.89 22.76 8.85
N ALA A 60 4.89 21.43 8.78
CA ALA A 60 3.78 20.62 9.28
C ALA A 60 4.20 19.60 10.34
N GLU A 61 3.36 19.45 11.35
CA GLU A 61 3.43 18.34 12.31
C GLU A 61 2.75 17.11 11.71
N PHE A 62 3.19 15.92 12.13
CA PHE A 62 2.69 14.66 11.59
C PHE A 62 2.60 13.57 12.65
N ILE A 63 1.81 12.55 12.36
CA ILE A 63 1.83 11.25 13.03
C ILE A 63 2.27 10.18 12.03
N GLU A 64 2.78 9.07 12.55
CA GLU A 64 3.16 7.92 11.76
C GLU A 64 1.93 7.05 11.42
N ILE A 65 1.94 6.52 10.20
CA ILE A 65 1.03 5.47 9.75
C ILE A 65 1.88 4.22 9.57
N GLY A 66 1.54 3.16 10.29
CA GLY A 66 2.32 1.93 10.29
C GLY A 66 3.59 2.02 11.15
N LYS A 67 4.56 1.17 10.85
CA LYS A 67 5.82 1.08 11.60
C LYS A 67 6.95 1.75 10.84
N ILE A 68 7.35 2.93 11.29
CA ILE A 68 8.47 3.68 10.73
C ILE A 68 9.63 3.73 11.74
N ASN A 69 10.84 3.44 11.29
CA ASN A 69 12.01 3.70 12.12
C ASN A 69 12.37 5.20 12.03
N LYS A 70 12.04 5.95 13.10
CA LYS A 70 12.27 7.40 13.20
C LYS A 70 13.71 7.83 12.96
N GLN A 71 14.68 6.96 13.24
CA GLN A 71 16.10 7.27 13.06
C GLN A 71 16.48 7.55 11.59
N TYR A 72 15.67 7.05 10.65
CA TYR A 72 15.90 7.24 9.21
C TYR A 72 15.05 8.35 8.60
N LEU A 73 14.17 9.00 9.38
CA LEU A 73 13.33 10.08 8.86
C LEU A 73 14.06 11.41 8.65
N PRO A 74 14.96 11.88 9.58
CA PRO A 74 15.63 13.15 9.38
C PRO A 74 16.36 13.24 8.04
N GLY A 75 16.10 14.30 7.27
CA GLY A 75 16.67 14.49 5.94
C GLY A 75 16.02 13.66 4.81
N SER A 76 15.04 12.79 5.13
CA SER A 76 14.33 12.05 4.09
C SER A 76 13.47 12.95 3.24
N ARG A 77 13.53 12.74 1.92
CA ARG A 77 12.57 13.36 0.99
C ARG A 77 11.23 12.67 1.10
N LEU A 78 10.16 13.45 0.99
CA LEU A 78 8.78 12.99 1.04
C LEU A 78 8.04 13.37 -0.24
N ARG A 79 7.09 12.51 -0.61
CA ARG A 79 6.00 12.85 -1.52
C ARG A 79 4.71 12.92 -0.72
N VAL A 80 4.11 14.09 -0.70
CA VAL A 80 2.84 14.36 0.00
C VAL A 80 1.72 14.28 -1.03
N LYS A 81 0.76 13.40 -0.80
CA LYS A 81 -0.41 13.26 -1.67
C LYS A 81 -1.46 14.26 -1.26
N THR A 82 -1.76 15.20 -2.15
CA THR A 82 -2.82 16.20 -1.98
C THR A 82 -4.01 15.91 -2.89
N LYS A 83 -5.09 16.67 -2.75
CA LYS A 83 -6.26 16.56 -3.63
C LYS A 83 -5.95 16.94 -5.08
N THR A 84 -5.00 17.84 -5.29
CA THR A 84 -4.65 18.39 -6.62
C THR A 84 -3.44 17.71 -7.26
N GLY A 85 -2.69 16.89 -6.51
CA GLY A 85 -1.50 16.22 -7.05
C GLY A 85 -0.56 15.75 -5.96
N GLU A 86 0.73 15.80 -6.26
CA GLU A 86 1.80 15.46 -5.32
C GLU A 86 2.69 16.69 -5.05
N VAL A 87 3.05 16.89 -3.80
CA VAL A 87 3.97 17.95 -3.36
C VAL A 87 5.20 17.30 -2.75
N ASN A 88 6.38 17.77 -3.15
CA ASN A 88 7.65 17.36 -2.57
C ASN A 88 7.88 18.10 -1.26
N ALA A 89 8.40 17.38 -0.28
CA ALA A 89 8.76 17.91 1.02
C ALA A 89 9.94 17.12 1.60
N PHE A 90 10.41 17.47 2.77
CA PHE A 90 11.43 16.71 3.48
C PHE A 90 11.23 16.82 5.01
N VAL A 91 11.80 15.85 5.72
CA VAL A 91 11.73 15.84 7.19
C VAL A 91 12.92 16.61 7.75
N VAL A 92 12.65 17.58 8.61
CA VAL A 92 13.67 18.34 9.35
C VAL A 92 13.56 18.11 10.85
N GLY A 93 14.67 18.29 11.54
CA GLY A 93 14.78 18.09 12.99
C GLY A 93 15.09 16.62 13.35
N THR A 94 15.58 16.41 14.57
CA THR A 94 15.94 15.09 15.11
C THR A 94 15.12 14.72 16.33
N GLU A 95 14.96 15.65 17.27
CA GLU A 95 14.13 15.44 18.46
C GLU A 95 12.67 15.77 18.19
N LYS A 96 12.43 16.97 17.63
CA LYS A 96 11.10 17.39 17.16
C LYS A 96 11.13 17.49 15.64
N MET A 97 10.70 16.42 14.99
CA MET A 97 10.62 16.35 13.54
C MET A 97 9.38 17.04 13.01
N VAL A 98 9.53 17.77 11.91
CA VAL A 98 8.43 18.35 11.13
C VAL A 98 8.67 18.12 9.65
N ILE A 99 7.60 18.23 8.86
CA ILE A 99 7.68 18.24 7.40
C ILE A 99 7.90 19.67 6.96
N ASP A 100 8.92 19.91 6.15
CA ASP A 100 9.26 21.20 5.55
C ASP A 100 8.95 21.15 4.05
N PHE A 101 8.20 22.14 3.57
CA PHE A 101 7.78 22.28 2.17
C PHE A 101 8.60 23.33 1.41
N GLY A 102 9.58 23.94 2.06
CA GLY A 102 10.32 25.09 1.52
C GLY A 102 9.49 26.37 1.48
N THR A 103 8.48 26.48 2.33
CA THR A 103 7.61 27.65 2.49
C THR A 103 7.92 28.38 3.80
N TYR A 104 7.56 29.65 3.90
CA TYR A 104 7.83 30.50 5.05
C TYR A 104 6.59 30.88 5.84
N SER A 105 5.39 30.53 5.34
CA SER A 105 4.13 30.78 6.04
C SER A 105 3.13 29.65 5.81
N LYS A 106 2.16 29.58 6.72
CA LYS A 106 1.04 28.65 6.63
C LYS A 106 0.24 28.84 5.33
N GLU A 107 0.04 30.09 4.93
CA GLU A 107 -0.69 30.49 3.73
C GLU A 107 0.01 29.95 2.48
N GLU A 108 1.34 30.04 2.42
CA GLU A 108 2.13 29.49 1.30
C GLU A 108 1.98 27.96 1.22
N THR A 109 2.04 27.25 2.36
CA THR A 109 1.87 25.79 2.39
C THR A 109 0.46 25.39 1.97
N LEU A 110 -0.57 26.11 2.43
CA LEU A 110 -1.95 25.89 1.99
C LEU A 110 -2.13 26.16 0.49
N ALA A 111 -1.42 27.16 -0.07
CA ALA A 111 -1.44 27.48 -1.50
C ALA A 111 -0.85 26.35 -2.37
N LEU A 112 0.05 25.51 -1.83
CA LEU A 112 0.50 24.28 -2.48
C LEU A 112 -0.59 23.18 -2.52
N GLY A 113 -1.73 23.39 -1.88
CA GLY A 113 -2.81 22.41 -1.78
C GLY A 113 -2.61 21.38 -0.68
N VAL A 114 -1.71 21.64 0.27
CA VAL A 114 -1.43 20.77 1.42
C VAL A 114 -2.39 21.08 2.57
N PHE A 115 -3.02 20.05 3.12
CA PHE A 115 -3.99 20.18 4.20
C PHE A 115 -3.74 19.13 5.31
N VAL A 116 -4.31 19.41 6.47
CA VAL A 116 -4.38 18.42 7.55
C VAL A 116 -5.16 17.19 7.07
N GLY A 117 -4.62 16.01 7.35
CA GLY A 117 -5.14 14.72 6.87
C GLY A 117 -4.47 14.22 5.59
N ASP A 118 -3.69 15.04 4.89
CA ASP A 118 -2.92 14.57 3.74
C ASP A 118 -1.83 13.59 4.19
N SER A 119 -1.60 12.57 3.38
CA SER A 119 -0.59 11.54 3.64
C SER A 119 0.71 11.81 2.90
N ALA A 120 1.80 11.48 3.54
CA ALA A 120 3.14 11.56 2.98
C ALA A 120 3.85 10.21 3.07
N VAL A 121 4.64 9.90 2.06
CA VAL A 121 5.50 8.72 2.05
C VAL A 121 6.95 9.13 1.77
N VAL A 122 7.89 8.37 2.32
CA VAL A 122 9.30 8.58 1.98
C VAL A 122 9.48 8.36 0.49
N ASP A 123 10.12 9.31 -0.19
CA ASP A 123 10.46 9.16 -1.60
C ASP A 123 11.69 8.27 -1.75
N GLY A 124 11.60 7.25 -2.59
CA GLY A 124 12.67 6.29 -2.80
C GLY A 124 12.58 5.63 -4.16
N ALA A 125 13.71 5.63 -4.88
CA ALA A 125 13.81 4.95 -6.16
C ALA A 125 13.98 3.44 -5.97
N PHE A 126 13.50 2.66 -6.94
CA PHE A 126 13.91 1.27 -7.09
C PHE A 126 15.31 1.22 -7.70
N VAL A 127 16.26 0.60 -7.01
CA VAL A 127 17.64 0.48 -7.45
C VAL A 127 18.07 -0.98 -7.43
N LYS A 128 18.65 -1.44 -8.53
CA LYS A 128 19.31 -2.76 -8.60
C LYS A 128 20.79 -2.59 -8.28
N VAL A 129 21.25 -3.28 -7.24
CA VAL A 129 22.65 -3.28 -6.82
C VAL A 129 23.16 -4.72 -6.91
N GLN A 130 23.91 -5.00 -7.97
CA GLN A 130 24.43 -6.34 -8.26
C GLN A 130 23.28 -7.39 -8.32
N LYS A 131 23.21 -8.27 -7.33
CA LYS A 131 22.20 -9.34 -7.20
C LYS A 131 21.05 -8.97 -6.27
N GLN A 132 21.00 -7.73 -5.81
CA GLN A 132 19.99 -7.26 -4.85
C GLN A 132 19.18 -6.11 -5.43
N CYS A 133 17.99 -5.93 -4.90
CA CYS A 133 17.14 -4.78 -5.17
C CYS A 133 16.93 -3.99 -3.87
N ILE A 134 16.99 -2.67 -3.99
CA ILE A 134 16.72 -1.74 -2.89
C ILE A 134 15.56 -0.87 -3.33
N SER A 135 14.52 -0.80 -2.52
CA SER A 135 13.38 0.09 -2.73
C SER A 135 12.61 0.26 -1.43
N LYS A 136 11.83 1.33 -1.36
CA LYS A 136 10.79 1.44 -0.34
C LYS A 136 9.69 0.41 -0.59
N ALA A 137 8.91 0.09 0.42
CA ALA A 137 7.71 -0.75 0.33
C ALA A 137 7.91 -2.13 -0.32
N LEU A 138 9.13 -2.66 -0.39
CA LEU A 138 9.37 -4.01 -0.95
C LEU A 138 8.61 -5.09 -0.19
N GLU A 139 8.44 -4.92 1.09
CA GLU A 139 7.72 -5.85 1.96
C GLU A 139 6.30 -6.10 1.44
N SER A 140 5.55 -5.07 1.08
CA SER A 140 4.21 -5.18 0.52
C SER A 140 4.21 -5.49 -0.99
N ARG A 141 5.11 -4.88 -1.75
CA ARG A 141 5.12 -5.00 -3.23
C ARG A 141 5.54 -6.38 -3.73
N VAL A 142 6.40 -7.08 -3.01
CA VAL A 142 6.74 -8.48 -3.33
C VAL A 142 5.51 -9.37 -3.22
N GLY A 143 4.69 -9.21 -2.18
CA GLY A 143 3.42 -9.92 -2.05
C GLY A 143 2.46 -9.62 -3.22
N CYS A 144 2.37 -8.35 -3.65
CA CYS A 144 1.56 -7.98 -4.82
C CYS A 144 2.06 -8.67 -6.11
N LEU A 145 3.38 -8.71 -6.33
CA LEU A 145 3.97 -9.43 -7.46
C LEU A 145 3.64 -10.92 -7.41
N MET A 146 3.83 -11.55 -6.25
CA MET A 146 3.51 -12.97 -6.05
C MET A 146 2.03 -13.29 -6.34
N ALA A 147 1.11 -12.38 -5.99
CA ALA A 147 -0.31 -12.54 -6.29
C ALA A 147 -0.58 -12.53 -7.81
N VAL A 148 0.08 -11.63 -8.55
CA VAL A 148 -0.03 -11.58 -10.03
C VAL A 148 0.57 -12.84 -10.66
N GLU A 149 1.78 -13.21 -10.28
CA GLU A 149 2.47 -14.42 -10.78
C GLU A 149 1.70 -15.71 -10.47
N LEU A 150 1.04 -15.75 -9.30
CA LEU A 150 0.18 -16.89 -8.95
C LEU A 150 -0.99 -17.04 -9.94
N LEU A 151 -1.73 -15.95 -10.23
CA LEU A 151 -2.83 -16.00 -11.20
C LEU A 151 -2.33 -16.32 -12.60
N GLU A 152 -1.21 -15.75 -13.02
CA GLU A 152 -0.59 -16.08 -14.31
C GLU A 152 -0.24 -17.57 -14.41
N ALA A 153 0.37 -18.13 -13.37
CA ALA A 153 0.77 -19.55 -13.34
C ALA A 153 -0.42 -20.53 -13.37
N VAL A 154 -1.61 -20.05 -12.97
CA VAL A 154 -2.81 -20.88 -12.91
C VAL A 154 -3.91 -20.45 -13.90
N LYS A 155 -3.64 -19.50 -14.79
CA LYS A 155 -4.65 -18.94 -15.71
C LYS A 155 -5.42 -19.99 -16.51
N ASP A 156 -4.72 -21.02 -16.99
CA ASP A 156 -5.28 -22.09 -17.81
C ASP A 156 -5.72 -23.34 -17.01
N LYS A 157 -5.68 -23.24 -15.67
CA LYS A 157 -6.10 -24.35 -14.78
C LYS A 157 -7.54 -24.19 -14.34
N GLU A 158 -8.24 -25.32 -14.25
CA GLU A 158 -9.56 -25.42 -13.63
C GLU A 158 -9.43 -25.99 -12.22
N PHE A 159 -10.27 -25.49 -11.31
CA PHE A 159 -10.27 -25.89 -9.90
C PHE A 159 -11.68 -26.29 -9.44
N ASP A 160 -11.76 -27.14 -8.42
CA ASP A 160 -12.99 -27.50 -7.73
C ASP A 160 -13.44 -26.43 -6.70
N PHE A 161 -12.74 -25.28 -6.67
CA PHE A 161 -12.98 -24.16 -5.75
C PHE A 161 -12.84 -22.82 -6.49
N ASP A 162 -13.54 -21.81 -5.99
CA ASP A 162 -13.33 -20.44 -6.42
C ASP A 162 -12.03 -19.90 -5.81
N LEU A 163 -11.15 -19.36 -6.63
CA LEU A 163 -9.88 -18.80 -6.19
C LEU A 163 -9.92 -17.27 -6.29
N TYR A 164 -9.78 -16.62 -5.16
CA TYR A 164 -9.66 -15.15 -5.02
C TYR A 164 -8.20 -14.82 -4.69
N VAL A 165 -7.54 -14.03 -5.52
CA VAL A 165 -6.14 -13.62 -5.32
C VAL A 165 -6.01 -12.13 -5.47
N GLY A 166 -5.44 -11.45 -4.49
CA GLY A 166 -5.29 -10.01 -4.61
C GLY A 166 -4.64 -9.32 -3.43
N ALA A 167 -4.84 -8.00 -3.39
CA ALA A 167 -4.18 -7.16 -2.41
C ALA A 167 -5.18 -6.30 -1.62
N CYS A 168 -4.98 -6.30 -0.32
CA CYS A 168 -5.75 -5.52 0.65
C CYS A 168 -5.15 -4.13 0.84
N VAL A 169 -5.98 -3.22 1.31
CA VAL A 169 -5.59 -1.88 1.80
C VAL A 169 -5.60 -1.85 3.32
N MET A 170 -5.01 -0.79 3.90
CA MET A 170 -5.06 -0.49 5.34
C MET A 170 -4.53 -1.62 6.24
N GLU A 171 -3.46 -2.30 5.81
CA GLU A 171 -2.74 -3.24 6.66
C GLU A 171 -2.02 -2.49 7.77
N GLU A 172 -1.33 -1.42 7.42
CA GLU A 172 -0.51 -0.59 8.31
C GLU A 172 -1.31 0.07 9.46
N VAL A 173 -2.63 0.15 9.33
CA VAL A 173 -3.54 0.70 10.35
C VAL A 173 -4.42 -0.36 11.00
N GLY A 174 -3.94 -1.59 11.06
CA GLY A 174 -4.58 -2.71 11.78
C GLY A 174 -5.35 -3.66 10.89
N GLN A 175 -4.84 -3.98 9.72
CA GLN A 175 -5.31 -5.06 8.82
C GLN A 175 -6.79 -4.92 8.41
N ARG A 176 -7.27 -3.68 8.23
CA ARG A 176 -8.69 -3.39 7.97
C ARG A 176 -9.18 -4.03 6.68
N GLY A 177 -8.36 -3.96 5.61
CA GLY A 177 -8.71 -4.58 4.32
C GLY A 177 -8.79 -6.11 4.38
N ALA A 178 -7.99 -6.78 5.19
CA ALA A 178 -8.11 -8.23 5.37
C ALA A 178 -9.46 -8.62 6.00
N THR A 179 -9.94 -7.80 6.94
CA THR A 179 -11.26 -8.01 7.57
C THR A 179 -12.40 -7.85 6.55
N THR A 180 -12.38 -6.78 5.74
CA THR A 180 -13.42 -6.54 4.72
C THR A 180 -13.36 -7.56 3.60
N ALA A 181 -12.15 -7.94 3.16
CA ALA A 181 -11.95 -9.01 2.17
C ALA A 181 -12.53 -10.36 2.64
N THR A 182 -12.26 -10.72 3.90
CA THR A 182 -12.82 -11.95 4.49
C THR A 182 -14.36 -11.88 4.57
N GLY A 183 -14.91 -10.72 4.93
CA GLY A 183 -16.36 -10.50 4.94
C GLY A 183 -17.00 -10.60 3.55
N LEU A 184 -16.31 -10.10 2.52
CA LEU A 184 -16.76 -10.15 1.12
C LEU A 184 -16.72 -11.59 0.58
N VAL A 185 -15.57 -12.24 0.70
CA VAL A 185 -15.31 -13.55 0.10
C VAL A 185 -15.90 -14.69 0.92
N LYS A 186 -15.91 -14.59 2.25
CA LYS A 186 -16.30 -15.67 3.18
C LYS A 186 -15.55 -16.96 2.87
N PRO A 187 -14.21 -16.95 2.90
CA PRO A 187 -13.40 -18.06 2.44
C PRO A 187 -13.46 -19.27 3.37
N ASP A 188 -13.37 -20.47 2.79
CA ASP A 188 -13.13 -21.72 3.53
C ASP A 188 -11.65 -21.88 3.91
N LEU A 189 -10.76 -21.29 3.09
CA LEU A 189 -9.31 -21.28 3.31
C LEU A 189 -8.73 -19.91 2.97
N GLY A 190 -7.92 -19.37 3.89
CA GLY A 190 -7.16 -18.14 3.69
C GLY A 190 -5.65 -18.38 3.64
N VAL A 191 -4.98 -17.77 2.70
CA VAL A 191 -3.52 -17.76 2.58
C VAL A 191 -3.04 -16.30 2.55
N VAL A 192 -2.04 -15.97 3.35
CA VAL A 192 -1.44 -14.63 3.38
C VAL A 192 -0.05 -14.67 2.79
N LEU A 193 0.18 -13.84 1.77
CA LEU A 193 1.48 -13.62 1.17
C LEU A 193 2.13 -12.40 1.80
N GLY A 194 3.36 -12.53 2.26
CA GLY A 194 4.09 -11.44 2.89
C GLY A 194 5.57 -11.75 3.06
N CYS A 195 6.35 -10.71 3.30
CA CYS A 195 7.77 -10.82 3.58
C CYS A 195 8.02 -10.87 5.09
N LYS A 196 8.96 -11.68 5.50
CA LYS A 196 9.43 -11.73 6.87
C LYS A 196 10.90 -11.37 6.91
N LYS A 197 11.29 -10.57 7.90
CA LYS A 197 12.71 -10.27 8.14
C LYS A 197 13.48 -11.56 8.32
N ALA A 198 14.50 -11.77 7.51
CA ALA A 198 15.40 -12.89 7.68
C ALA A 198 16.09 -12.81 9.05
N LYS A 199 16.20 -13.94 9.73
CA LYS A 199 17.10 -14.05 10.89
C LYS A 199 18.52 -14.21 10.33
N THR A 200 19.34 -13.22 10.54
CA THR A 200 20.79 -13.28 10.30
C THR A 200 21.47 -13.96 11.48
#